data_355115c9a10f96ba0a626061bfdfa76e
#
_entry.id   355115c9a10f96ba0a626061bfdfa76e
#
_cell.length_a   1.000
_cell.length_b   1.000
_cell.length_c   1.000
_cell.angle_alpha   90.00
_cell.angle_beta   90.00
_cell.angle_gamma   90.00
#
_symmetry.space_group_name_H-M   'P 1'
#
loop_
_entity.id
_entity.type
_entity.pdbx_description
1 polymer ?
#
loop_
_entity_poly.entity_id
_entity_poly.type
_entity_poly.pdbx_seq_one_letter_code
_entity_poly.pdbx_strand_id
1 'polypeptide(L)'
;MNVIKNLALPLIAVSLVMTGCASRKPATDITTGNTTPTTSTTVNTSGLSEDAALNAQNLVGASSKGVTEANKAFLAKRVVHFDYDSSELTNEDYQTLQAHAQFLLANANSKIALTGHTDERGTREYNMALGERRAKAVQSYLITNGVNSGQLEAVSYGKEMPIDAGHTEAAWKENRRVELNYEAVPPLLKSYPLKMKSALKLERFF
;
A
#
# COMPACT_ATOMS: atom_id res chain seq x y z
N MET A 1 -38.70 43.10 -38.81
CA MET A 1 -37.62 43.57 -39.71
C MET A 1 -36.40 42.75 -39.41
N ASN A 2 -36.02 42.01 -40.44
CA ASN A 2 -34.88 41.10 -40.57
C ASN A 2 -33.55 41.70 -40.12
N VAL A 3 -32.66 40.86 -39.59
CA VAL A 3 -31.35 40.62 -40.25
C VAL A 3 -30.73 39.34 -39.75
N ILE A 4 -30.71 38.33 -40.59
CA ILE A 4 -29.87 37.14 -40.55
C ILE A 4 -28.46 37.54 -40.92
N LYS A 5 -27.45 37.18 -40.18
CA LYS A 5 -26.08 37.16 -40.66
C LYS A 5 -25.42 35.82 -40.33
N ASN A 6 -25.30 35.00 -41.35
CA ASN A 6 -24.44 33.85 -41.50
C ASN A 6 -22.98 34.20 -41.12
N LEU A 7 -22.31 33.37 -40.39
CA LEU A 7 -20.86 33.31 -40.43
C LEU A 7 -20.37 31.85 -40.41
N ALA A 8 -19.61 31.59 -41.46
CA ALA A 8 -19.13 30.31 -41.95
C ALA A 8 -18.18 29.60 -40.97
N LEU A 9 -18.28 28.26 -40.98
CA LEU A 9 -17.25 27.33 -40.46
C LEU A 9 -16.02 27.36 -41.38
N PRO A 10 -14.80 27.27 -40.84
CA PRO A 10 -13.67 26.74 -41.57
C PRO A 10 -13.47 25.26 -41.19
N LEU A 11 -13.55 24.41 -42.19
CA LEU A 11 -13.05 23.04 -42.20
C LEU A 11 -11.51 23.04 -42.05
N ILE A 12 -11.00 22.53 -40.95
CA ILE A 12 -9.58 22.24 -40.84
C ILE A 12 -9.40 20.74 -41.11
N ALA A 13 -8.84 20.48 -42.32
CA ALA A 13 -8.39 19.17 -42.75
C ALA A 13 -7.13 18.78 -41.94
N VAL A 14 -7.23 17.75 -41.12
CA VAL A 14 -6.06 17.14 -40.45
C VAL A 14 -5.52 16.05 -41.39
N SER A 15 -4.38 16.33 -41.99
CA SER A 15 -3.61 15.39 -42.81
C SER A 15 -2.92 14.36 -41.92
N LEU A 16 -3.29 13.11 -42.15
CA LEU A 16 -2.70 11.91 -41.58
C LEU A 16 -1.32 11.66 -42.23
N VAL A 17 -0.24 11.81 -41.52
CA VAL A 17 1.09 11.36 -41.97
C VAL A 17 1.40 10.01 -41.33
N MET A 18 1.26 8.96 -42.14
CA MET A 18 1.77 7.63 -41.86
C MET A 18 3.25 7.57 -42.25
N THR A 19 4.14 7.40 -41.30
CA THR A 19 5.55 7.04 -41.56
C THR A 19 5.82 5.80 -40.72
N GLY A 20 5.85 4.65 -41.23
CA GLY A 20 6.78 3.87 -41.97
C GLY A 20 7.67 3.07 -41.01
N CYS A 21 7.35 1.74 -40.88
CA CYS A 21 8.11 0.70 -40.21
C CYS A 21 9.54 0.59 -40.75
N ALA A 22 10.53 0.38 -39.88
CA ALA A 22 11.77 -0.27 -40.21
C ALA A 22 12.11 -1.32 -39.17
N SER A 23 11.71 -2.53 -39.47
CA SER A 23 12.17 -3.78 -38.86
C SER A 23 13.60 -4.03 -39.29
N ARG A 24 14.54 -4.13 -38.32
CA ARG A 24 15.87 -4.73 -38.56
C ARG A 24 16.12 -5.82 -37.53
N LYS A 25 16.03 -7.06 -38.00
CA LYS A 25 16.74 -8.20 -37.44
C LYS A 25 18.20 -8.15 -37.92
N PRO A 26 19.18 -8.50 -37.14
CA PRO A 26 20.39 -9.16 -37.63
C PRO A 26 20.36 -10.64 -37.29
N ALA A 27 20.80 -11.39 -38.29
CA ALA A 27 20.94 -12.82 -38.31
C ALA A 27 22.14 -13.31 -37.49
N THR A 28 21.94 -14.48 -36.96
CA THR A 28 22.80 -15.64 -36.74
C THR A 28 24.25 -15.51 -37.19
N ASP A 29 25.19 -15.82 -36.27
CA ASP A 29 26.31 -16.70 -36.64
C ASP A 29 26.65 -17.61 -35.44
N ILE A 30 26.68 -18.88 -35.74
CA ILE A 30 27.05 -20.02 -34.93
C ILE A 30 28.55 -20.19 -35.08
N THR A 31 29.33 -20.16 -33.99
CA THR A 31 30.62 -20.79 -33.97
C THR A 31 30.82 -21.55 -32.68
N THR A 32 30.84 -22.84 -32.84
CA THR A 32 31.26 -23.88 -31.90
C THR A 32 32.70 -23.64 -31.41
N GLY A 33 32.88 -23.60 -30.10
CA GLY A 33 34.19 -23.55 -29.48
C GLY A 33 34.17 -24.18 -28.10
N ASN A 34 34.37 -25.49 -28.08
CA ASN A 34 34.56 -26.32 -26.91
C ASN A 34 35.91 -26.02 -26.26
N THR A 35 35.99 -25.56 -25.03
CA THR A 35 37.15 -25.78 -24.15
C THR A 35 36.78 -25.57 -22.68
N THR A 36 36.70 -26.66 -21.95
CA THR A 36 36.78 -26.68 -20.50
C THR A 36 38.25 -26.32 -20.10
N PRO A 37 38.47 -25.51 -19.06
CA PRO A 37 39.27 -26.00 -17.98
C PRO A 37 38.61 -25.83 -16.61
N THR A 38 38.56 -26.93 -15.92
CA THR A 38 38.44 -27.06 -14.49
C THR A 38 39.49 -26.19 -13.78
N THR A 39 39.02 -25.18 -13.02
CA THR A 39 39.87 -24.56 -11.99
C THR A 39 39.05 -24.58 -10.70
N SER A 40 39.39 -25.52 -9.86
CA SER A 40 39.02 -25.58 -8.46
C SER A 40 39.67 -24.39 -7.73
N THR A 41 38.90 -23.34 -7.49
CA THR A 41 39.32 -22.29 -6.57
C THR A 41 38.79 -22.65 -5.19
N THR A 42 39.73 -23.16 -4.38
CA THR A 42 39.55 -23.32 -2.93
C THR A 42 39.35 -21.92 -2.35
N VAL A 43 38.13 -21.59 -1.97
CA VAL A 43 37.85 -20.37 -1.21
C VAL A 43 38.28 -20.64 0.23
N ASN A 44 39.40 -20.02 0.63
CA ASN A 44 39.86 -19.97 2.01
C ASN A 44 38.79 -19.27 2.86
N THR A 45 38.10 -20.05 3.65
CA THR A 45 37.18 -19.58 4.71
C THR A 45 38.02 -19.20 5.94
N SER A 46 38.69 -18.06 5.86
CA SER A 46 39.35 -17.48 7.03
C SER A 46 39.09 -15.98 7.03
N GLY A 47 38.08 -15.54 7.77
CA GLY A 47 37.79 -14.13 7.96
C GLY A 47 36.32 -13.76 8.10
N LEU A 48 35.45 -14.66 8.53
CA LEU A 48 34.15 -14.26 9.06
C LEU A 48 34.36 -13.91 10.53
N SER A 49 34.31 -12.61 10.83
CA SER A 49 34.31 -12.12 12.21
C SER A 49 33.17 -12.73 12.98
N GLU A 50 33.42 -13.11 14.22
CA GLU A 50 32.39 -13.70 15.14
C GLU A 50 31.16 -12.81 15.30
N ASP A 51 31.26 -11.52 15.01
CA ASP A 51 30.18 -10.55 15.03
C ASP A 51 29.10 -10.78 13.94
N ALA A 52 29.46 -11.42 12.82
CA ALA A 52 28.50 -11.79 11.77
C ALA A 52 27.67 -13.03 12.15
N ALA A 53 28.25 -13.93 12.94
CA ALA A 53 27.55 -15.13 13.42
C ALA A 53 26.58 -14.80 14.56
N LEU A 54 26.89 -13.82 15.42
CA LEU A 54 25.99 -13.33 16.47
C LEU A 54 24.76 -12.61 15.90
N ASN A 55 24.91 -11.92 14.76
CA ASN A 55 23.80 -11.24 14.10
C ASN A 55 22.84 -12.23 13.39
N ALA A 56 23.34 -13.37 12.94
CA ALA A 56 22.51 -14.44 12.35
C ALA A 56 21.71 -15.21 13.40
N GLN A 57 22.21 -15.35 14.62
CA GLN A 57 21.51 -16.05 15.71
C GLN A 57 20.40 -15.22 16.35
N ASN A 58 20.48 -13.87 16.32
CA ASN A 58 19.41 -12.99 16.77
C ASN A 58 18.21 -12.94 15.80
N LEU A 59 18.33 -13.46 14.59
CA LEU A 59 17.23 -13.55 13.61
C LEU A 59 16.35 -14.79 13.80
N VAL A 60 16.71 -15.73 14.68
CA VAL A 60 15.99 -17.00 14.86
C VAL A 60 15.06 -17.01 16.08
N GLY A 61 15.03 -15.95 16.87
CA GLY A 61 14.18 -15.79 18.05
C GLY A 61 12.82 -15.19 17.72
N ALA A 62 11.80 -16.04 17.59
CA ALA A 62 10.36 -15.71 17.67
C ALA A 62 9.89 -14.54 16.76
N SER A 63 10.13 -14.66 15.48
CA SER A 63 9.56 -13.73 14.52
C SER A 63 8.16 -14.20 14.11
N SER A 64 7.11 -13.55 14.62
CA SER A 64 5.89 -13.44 13.83
C SER A 64 6.32 -12.77 12.53
N LYS A 65 6.14 -13.47 11.38
CA LYS A 65 6.65 -13.02 10.08
C LYS A 65 6.35 -11.53 9.86
N GLY A 66 7.39 -10.71 9.70
CA GLY A 66 7.27 -9.27 9.45
C GLY A 66 7.02 -8.39 10.68
N VAL A 67 6.99 -8.94 11.90
CA VAL A 67 6.92 -8.14 13.14
C VAL A 67 8.28 -8.17 13.83
N THR A 68 8.89 -7.00 13.94
CA THR A 68 10.12 -6.76 14.71
C THR A 68 9.80 -5.83 15.88
N GLU A 69 10.63 -5.78 16.90
CA GLU A 69 10.43 -4.81 18.00
C GLU A 69 10.45 -3.37 17.48
N ALA A 70 11.24 -3.09 16.44
CA ALA A 70 11.31 -1.76 15.82
C ALA A 70 10.00 -1.32 15.16
N ASN A 71 9.26 -2.25 14.50
CA ASN A 71 8.03 -1.90 13.80
C ASN A 71 6.75 -2.20 14.59
N LYS A 72 6.85 -2.79 15.76
CA LYS A 72 5.71 -3.20 16.60
C LYS A 72 4.81 -2.03 16.99
N ALA A 73 5.41 -0.90 17.36
CA ALA A 73 4.68 0.30 17.74
C ALA A 73 3.89 0.87 16.54
N PHE A 74 4.47 0.87 15.34
CA PHE A 74 3.81 1.32 14.12
C PHE A 74 2.70 0.35 13.68
N LEU A 75 2.90 -0.95 13.84
CA LEU A 75 1.87 -1.96 13.56
C LEU A 75 0.67 -1.90 14.51
N ALA A 76 0.82 -1.27 15.68
CA ALA A 76 -0.29 -0.98 16.58
C ALA A 76 -1.18 0.15 16.07
N LYS A 77 -0.61 1.11 15.32
CA LYS A 77 -1.34 2.21 14.71
C LYS A 77 -2.08 1.70 13.48
N ARG A 78 -3.40 1.74 13.52
CA ARG A 78 -4.26 1.26 12.43
C ARG A 78 -5.12 2.34 11.82
N VAL A 79 -4.83 3.57 12.14
CA VAL A 79 -5.55 4.74 11.68
C VAL A 79 -4.52 5.73 11.15
N VAL A 80 -4.81 6.24 9.96
CA VAL A 80 -4.09 7.33 9.30
C VAL A 80 -5.04 8.51 9.23
N HIS A 81 -4.63 9.66 9.73
CA HIS A 81 -5.44 10.88 9.74
C HIS A 81 -5.08 11.81 8.58
N PHE A 82 -6.03 12.64 8.18
CA PHE A 82 -5.87 13.56 7.05
C PHE A 82 -6.28 14.96 7.44
N ASP A 83 -5.65 15.94 6.78
CA ASP A 83 -6.07 17.32 6.87
C ASP A 83 -7.42 17.56 6.19
N TYR A 84 -7.99 18.73 6.45
CA TYR A 84 -9.23 19.15 5.82
C TYR A 84 -9.08 19.15 4.30
N ASP A 85 -10.03 18.52 3.62
CA ASP A 85 -10.10 18.42 2.16
C ASP A 85 -8.82 17.87 1.48
N SER A 86 -8.00 17.13 2.23
CA SER A 86 -6.76 16.53 1.76
C SER A 86 -6.84 15.00 1.74
N SER A 87 -6.06 14.41 0.84
CA SER A 87 -5.74 12.98 0.78
C SER A 87 -4.22 12.73 0.79
N GLU A 88 -3.44 13.70 1.23
CA GLU A 88 -1.98 13.61 1.33
C GLU A 88 -1.56 12.90 2.61
N LEU A 89 -0.53 12.05 2.49
CA LEU A 89 0.06 11.31 3.60
C LEU A 89 1.20 12.13 4.22
N THR A 90 1.30 12.08 5.55
CA THR A 90 2.39 12.73 6.29
C THR A 90 3.62 11.82 6.41
N ASN A 91 4.76 12.38 6.82
CA ASN A 91 5.98 11.59 7.06
C ASN A 91 5.80 10.53 8.16
N GLU A 92 4.95 10.77 9.16
CA GLU A 92 4.63 9.80 10.21
C GLU A 92 3.79 8.65 9.65
N ASP A 93 2.84 8.95 8.75
CA ASP A 93 2.03 7.94 8.09
C ASP A 93 2.87 7.01 7.23
N TYR A 94 3.88 7.53 6.52
CA TYR A 94 4.80 6.71 5.74
C TYR A 94 5.53 5.69 6.60
N GLN A 95 5.99 6.05 7.80
CA GLN A 95 6.63 5.10 8.72
C GLN A 95 5.66 4.02 9.19
N THR A 96 4.45 4.42 9.54
CA THR A 96 3.37 3.50 9.92
C THR A 96 3.03 2.54 8.78
N LEU A 97 2.79 3.06 7.58
CA LEU A 97 2.43 2.27 6.41
C LEU A 97 3.58 1.37 5.94
N GLN A 98 4.84 1.79 6.10
CA GLN A 98 6.01 0.94 5.81
C GLN A 98 6.05 -0.30 6.71
N ALA A 99 5.74 -0.16 8.00
CA ALA A 99 5.66 -1.30 8.90
C ALA A 99 4.53 -2.27 8.49
N HIS A 100 3.36 -1.75 8.09
CA HIS A 100 2.27 -2.56 7.57
C HIS A 100 2.63 -3.24 6.24
N ALA A 101 3.35 -2.54 5.33
CA ALA A 101 3.83 -3.13 4.08
C ALA A 101 4.76 -4.32 4.35
N GLN A 102 5.76 -4.16 5.23
CA GLN A 102 6.66 -5.26 5.63
C GLN A 102 5.92 -6.46 6.21
N PHE A 103 4.90 -6.21 7.04
CA PHE A 103 4.06 -7.27 7.58
C PHE A 103 3.28 -7.99 6.48
N LEU A 104 2.64 -7.28 5.56
CA LEU A 104 1.85 -7.86 4.46
C LEU A 104 2.72 -8.65 3.48
N LEU A 105 3.92 -8.16 3.16
CA LEU A 105 4.90 -8.87 2.34
C LEU A 105 5.32 -10.20 2.97
N ALA A 106 5.55 -10.22 4.28
CA ALA A 106 5.90 -11.43 5.00
C ALA A 106 4.71 -12.41 5.18
N ASN A 107 3.45 -11.94 5.01
CA ASN A 107 2.23 -12.69 5.23
C ASN A 107 1.28 -12.58 4.03
N ALA A 108 1.61 -13.25 2.92
CA ALA A 108 0.89 -13.17 1.65
C ALA A 108 -0.62 -13.54 1.75
N ASN A 109 -1.02 -14.33 2.75
CA ASN A 109 -2.41 -14.70 3.00
C ASN A 109 -3.19 -13.67 3.84
N SER A 110 -2.52 -12.64 4.36
CA SER A 110 -3.19 -11.59 5.11
C SER A 110 -3.81 -10.60 4.15
N LYS A 111 -5.06 -10.23 4.40
CA LYS A 111 -5.79 -9.20 3.66
C LYS A 111 -6.13 -8.04 4.58
N ILE A 112 -6.24 -6.88 4.00
CA ILE A 112 -6.55 -5.65 4.70
C ILE A 112 -7.57 -4.83 3.91
N ALA A 113 -8.63 -4.40 4.58
CA ALA A 113 -9.56 -3.40 4.05
C ALA A 113 -9.11 -2.01 4.54
N LEU A 114 -8.99 -1.09 3.60
CA LEU A 114 -8.64 0.31 3.81
C LEU A 114 -9.93 1.12 3.72
N THR A 115 -10.48 1.50 4.87
CA THR A 115 -11.78 2.17 4.93
C THR A 115 -11.60 3.67 5.12
N GLY A 116 -11.99 4.44 4.09
CA GLY A 116 -11.84 5.89 4.06
C GLY A 116 -13.04 6.63 4.61
N HIS A 117 -12.78 7.61 5.46
CA HIS A 117 -13.78 8.43 6.14
C HIS A 117 -13.48 9.91 5.99
N THR A 118 -14.50 10.74 6.19
CA THR A 118 -14.42 12.20 6.15
C THR A 118 -15.15 12.80 7.35
N ASP A 119 -14.98 14.09 7.57
CA ASP A 119 -15.84 14.84 8.46
C ASP A 119 -17.22 15.08 7.80
N GLU A 120 -18.16 15.67 8.55
CA GLU A 120 -19.55 15.86 8.14
C GLU A 120 -19.76 16.94 7.07
N ARG A 121 -18.79 17.86 6.87
CA ARG A 121 -18.91 19.00 5.99
C ARG A 121 -18.96 18.60 4.51
N GLY A 122 -19.84 19.26 3.74
CA GLY A 122 -19.99 18.99 2.32
C GLY A 122 -21.10 17.96 2.00
N THR A 123 -21.28 17.67 0.71
CA THR A 123 -22.29 16.73 0.24
C THR A 123 -21.88 15.28 0.50
N ARG A 124 -22.83 14.37 0.46
CA ARG A 124 -22.60 12.94 0.63
C ARG A 124 -21.69 12.40 -0.48
N GLU A 125 -22.00 12.74 -1.72
CA GLU A 125 -21.28 12.29 -2.92
C GLU A 125 -19.82 12.76 -2.91
N TYR A 126 -19.60 14.03 -2.55
CA TYR A 126 -18.25 14.58 -2.39
C TYR A 126 -17.44 13.82 -1.35
N ASN A 127 -18.03 13.59 -0.18
CA ASN A 127 -17.38 12.89 0.92
C ASN A 127 -17.11 11.42 0.59
N MET A 128 -18.00 10.73 -0.12
CA MET A 128 -17.74 9.39 -0.63
C MET A 128 -16.51 9.38 -1.54
N ALA A 129 -16.41 10.31 -2.49
CA ALA A 129 -15.27 10.42 -3.37
C ALA A 129 -13.97 10.81 -2.64
N LEU A 130 -14.04 11.70 -1.62
CA LEU A 130 -12.88 12.09 -0.83
C LEU A 130 -12.37 10.93 0.03
N GLY A 131 -13.28 10.19 0.69
CA GLY A 131 -12.92 9.00 1.45
C GLY A 131 -12.27 7.93 0.57
N GLU A 132 -12.77 7.74 -0.65
CA GLU A 132 -12.18 6.83 -1.63
C GLU A 132 -10.77 7.27 -2.06
N ARG A 133 -10.55 8.56 -2.33
CA ARG A 133 -9.22 9.09 -2.65
C ARG A 133 -8.22 8.84 -1.53
N ARG A 134 -8.62 9.03 -0.26
CA ARG A 134 -7.79 8.74 0.92
C ARG A 134 -7.43 7.26 1.01
N ALA A 135 -8.41 6.38 0.90
CA ALA A 135 -8.17 4.93 0.91
C ALA A 135 -7.24 4.49 -0.22
N LYS A 136 -7.42 5.05 -1.42
CA LYS A 136 -6.55 4.79 -2.59
C LYS A 136 -5.14 5.37 -2.42
N ALA A 137 -4.95 6.48 -1.72
CA ALA A 137 -3.61 7.02 -1.42
C ALA A 137 -2.82 6.03 -0.55
N VAL A 138 -3.44 5.50 0.50
CA VAL A 138 -2.85 4.45 1.34
C VAL A 138 -2.59 3.18 0.54
N GLN A 139 -3.55 2.71 -0.27
CA GLN A 139 -3.42 1.53 -1.12
C GLN A 139 -2.24 1.67 -2.10
N SER A 140 -2.14 2.81 -2.77
CA SER A 140 -1.08 3.09 -3.74
C SER A 140 0.29 3.07 -3.09
N TYR A 141 0.42 3.62 -1.89
CA TYR A 141 1.66 3.55 -1.13
C TYR A 141 2.06 2.10 -0.80
N LEU A 142 1.13 1.28 -0.32
CA LEU A 142 1.39 -0.12 0.00
C LEU A 142 1.80 -0.93 -1.25
N ILE A 143 1.12 -0.72 -2.39
CA ILE A 143 1.46 -1.36 -3.66
C ILE A 143 2.85 -0.94 -4.14
N THR A 144 3.18 0.35 -4.07
CA THR A 144 4.50 0.87 -4.45
C THR A 144 5.61 0.25 -3.60
N ASN A 145 5.31 -0.11 -2.35
CA ASN A 145 6.23 -0.84 -1.47
C ASN A 145 6.16 -2.37 -1.63
N GLY A 146 5.56 -2.87 -2.71
CA GLY A 146 5.59 -4.28 -3.12
C GLY A 146 4.46 -5.15 -2.60
N VAL A 147 3.49 -4.61 -1.85
CA VAL A 147 2.33 -5.38 -1.38
C VAL A 147 1.46 -5.77 -2.57
N ASN A 148 1.03 -7.04 -2.61
CA ASN A 148 0.16 -7.51 -3.69
C ASN A 148 -1.22 -6.82 -3.60
N SER A 149 -1.72 -6.31 -4.73
CA SER A 149 -3.03 -5.64 -4.81
C SER A 149 -4.19 -6.53 -4.34
N GLY A 150 -4.08 -7.85 -4.52
CA GLY A 150 -5.08 -8.81 -4.05
C GLY A 150 -5.17 -8.95 -2.52
N GLN A 151 -4.23 -8.37 -1.77
CA GLN A 151 -4.28 -8.28 -0.30
C GLN A 151 -4.98 -7.00 0.18
N LEU A 152 -5.30 -6.06 -0.72
CA LEU A 152 -5.72 -4.71 -0.39
C LEU A 152 -7.10 -4.42 -0.98
N GLU A 153 -8.06 -4.04 -0.15
CA GLU A 153 -9.37 -3.55 -0.57
C GLU A 153 -9.54 -2.10 -0.10
N ALA A 154 -9.86 -1.19 -1.02
CA ALA A 154 -10.13 0.22 -0.70
C ALA A 154 -11.63 0.48 -0.77
N VAL A 155 -12.21 0.91 0.34
CA VAL A 155 -13.64 1.20 0.49
C VAL A 155 -13.81 2.59 1.09
N SER A 156 -14.87 3.31 0.73
CA SER A 156 -15.23 4.58 1.34
C SER A 156 -16.59 4.49 2.04
N TYR A 157 -16.66 5.04 3.22
CA TYR A 157 -17.91 5.35 3.92
C TYR A 157 -18.22 6.85 3.93
N GLY A 158 -17.32 7.67 3.37
CA GLY A 158 -17.48 9.12 3.39
C GLY A 158 -17.74 9.62 4.81
N LYS A 159 -18.79 10.39 5.00
CA LYS A 159 -19.21 10.93 6.29
C LYS A 159 -20.24 10.08 7.06
N GLU A 160 -20.60 8.91 6.53
CA GLU A 160 -21.72 8.10 7.05
C GLU A 160 -21.36 7.34 8.35
N MET A 161 -20.06 7.16 8.63
CA MET A 161 -19.58 6.42 9.80
C MET A 161 -18.56 7.26 10.59
N PRO A 162 -19.01 8.30 11.29
CA PRO A 162 -18.16 9.10 12.16
C PRO A 162 -17.75 8.28 13.39
N ILE A 163 -16.52 8.47 13.87
CA ILE A 163 -16.04 7.93 15.14
C ILE A 163 -16.38 8.88 16.29
N ASP A 164 -16.44 10.17 16.00
CA ASP A 164 -16.88 11.22 16.91
C ASP A 164 -18.03 12.00 16.26
N ALA A 165 -19.19 12.02 16.93
CA ALA A 165 -20.39 12.72 16.47
C ALA A 165 -20.40 14.23 16.80
N GLY A 166 -19.34 14.75 17.43
CA GLY A 166 -19.21 16.17 17.74
C GLY A 166 -19.03 17.04 16.50
N HIS A 167 -19.45 18.31 16.62
CA HIS A 167 -19.38 19.31 15.56
C HIS A 167 -18.22 20.29 15.78
N THR A 168 -17.09 19.81 16.25
CA THR A 168 -15.89 20.60 16.54
C THR A 168 -14.73 20.18 15.65
N GLU A 169 -13.72 21.05 15.52
CA GLU A 169 -12.51 20.70 14.74
C GLU A 169 -11.79 19.47 15.33
N ALA A 170 -11.85 19.27 16.64
CA ALA A 170 -11.29 18.07 17.27
C ALA A 170 -12.03 16.81 16.80
N ALA A 171 -13.37 16.79 16.84
CA ALA A 171 -14.18 15.68 16.33
C ALA A 171 -13.97 15.46 14.83
N TRP A 172 -13.94 16.53 14.06
CA TRP A 172 -13.72 16.45 12.61
C TRP A 172 -12.34 15.87 12.26
N LYS A 173 -11.30 16.21 13.03
CA LYS A 173 -9.95 15.66 12.85
C LYS A 173 -9.94 14.14 13.07
N GLU A 174 -10.62 13.64 14.10
CA GLU A 174 -10.75 12.19 14.32
C GLU A 174 -11.52 11.50 13.20
N ASN A 175 -12.53 12.16 12.63
CA ASN A 175 -13.33 11.60 11.55
C ASN A 175 -12.59 11.55 10.19
N ARG A 176 -11.65 12.47 9.94
CA ARG A 176 -10.84 12.50 8.71
C ARG A 176 -9.76 11.43 8.75
N ARG A 177 -10.12 10.18 8.47
CA ARG A 177 -9.21 9.05 8.66
C ARG A 177 -9.35 7.96 7.60
N VAL A 178 -8.33 7.12 7.52
CA VAL A 178 -8.39 5.79 6.90
C VAL A 178 -8.07 4.76 7.96
N GLU A 179 -8.92 3.77 8.10
CA GLU A 179 -8.70 2.62 8.99
C GLU A 179 -8.09 1.45 8.24
N LEU A 180 -7.12 0.78 8.87
CA LEU A 180 -6.43 -0.39 8.37
C LEU A 180 -7.04 -1.66 9.03
N ASN A 181 -8.07 -2.23 8.41
CA ASN A 181 -8.86 -3.33 8.96
C ASN A 181 -8.38 -4.67 8.38
N TYR A 182 -7.68 -5.47 9.19
CA TYR A 182 -7.24 -6.80 8.79
C TYR A 182 -8.40 -7.80 8.87
N GLU A 183 -8.71 -8.49 7.77
CA GLU A 183 -9.74 -9.55 7.73
C GLU A 183 -9.32 -10.80 8.53
N ALA A 184 -8.02 -11.12 8.51
CA ALA A 184 -7.43 -12.18 9.30
C ALA A 184 -6.80 -11.61 10.59
N VAL A 185 -6.34 -12.49 11.49
CA VAL A 185 -5.70 -12.14 12.76
C VAL A 185 -4.73 -10.96 12.58
N PRO A 186 -4.97 -9.84 13.24
CA PRO A 186 -4.10 -8.67 13.15
C PRO A 186 -2.65 -9.00 13.53
N PRO A 187 -1.66 -8.26 13.00
CA PRO A 187 -0.25 -8.54 13.23
C PRO A 187 0.11 -8.73 14.71
N LEU A 188 -0.45 -7.90 15.59
CA LEU A 188 -0.16 -7.95 17.02
C LEU A 188 -0.89 -9.09 17.76
N LEU A 189 -1.99 -9.62 17.23
CA LEU A 189 -2.74 -10.71 17.87
C LEU A 189 -2.13 -12.08 17.62
N LYS A 190 -1.21 -12.23 16.67
CA LYS A 190 -0.46 -13.49 16.47
C LYS A 190 0.52 -13.77 17.61
N SER A 191 0.95 -12.76 18.32
CA SER A 191 1.87 -12.87 19.47
C SER A 191 1.18 -13.06 20.83
N TYR A 192 -0.15 -12.95 20.91
CA TYR A 192 -0.87 -13.20 22.16
C TYR A 192 -1.07 -14.69 22.41
N PRO A 193 -0.87 -15.17 23.67
CA PRO A 193 -1.12 -16.55 24.04
C PRO A 193 -2.59 -16.92 23.79
N LEU A 194 -2.81 -18.18 23.39
CA LEU A 194 -4.12 -18.75 23.01
C LEU A 194 -5.28 -18.41 23.96
N LYS A 195 -4.99 -18.14 25.23
CA LYS A 195 -5.97 -17.78 26.25
C LYS A 195 -6.68 -16.44 26.01
N MET A 196 -6.02 -15.49 25.32
CA MET A 196 -6.62 -14.18 24.97
C MET A 196 -7.41 -14.22 23.65
N LYS A 197 -7.09 -15.16 22.75
CA LYS A 197 -7.82 -15.32 21.48
C LYS A 197 -9.27 -15.77 21.67
N SER A 198 -9.56 -16.48 22.77
CA SER A 198 -10.92 -16.93 23.10
C SER A 198 -11.80 -15.81 23.67
N ALA A 199 -11.23 -14.82 24.36
CA ALA A 199 -11.97 -13.70 24.92
C ALA A 199 -12.47 -12.74 23.81
N LEU A 200 -11.63 -12.45 22.82
CA LEU A 200 -11.99 -11.58 21.69
C LEU A 200 -13.04 -12.19 20.74
N LYS A 201 -13.19 -13.54 20.76
CA LYS A 201 -14.20 -14.23 19.96
C LYS A 201 -15.61 -14.12 20.57
N LEU A 202 -15.70 -13.83 21.88
CA LEU A 202 -16.99 -13.72 22.58
C LEU A 202 -17.66 -12.36 22.39
N GLU A 203 -16.89 -11.29 22.16
CA GLU A 203 -17.45 -9.94 21.99
C GLU A 203 -18.07 -9.66 20.61
N ARG A 204 -17.93 -10.60 19.66
CA ARG A 204 -18.54 -10.50 18.30
C ARG A 204 -19.97 -11.03 18.20
N PHE A 205 -20.56 -11.49 19.29
CA PHE A 205 -21.89 -12.11 19.30
C PHE A 205 -22.93 -11.42 20.21
N PHE A 206 -22.64 -10.16 20.63
CA PHE A 206 -23.63 -9.33 21.32
C PHE A 206 -23.80 -7.99 20.62
#